data_674631bf46fb029432881a2ca0db208d
#
_entry.id   674631bf46fb029432881a2ca0db208d
#
_cell.length_a   1.000
_cell.length_b   1.000
_cell.length_c   1.000
_cell.angle_alpha   90.00
_cell.angle_beta   90.00
_cell.angle_gamma   90.00
#
_symmetry.space_group_name_H-M   'P 1'
#
loop_
_entity.id
_entity.type
_entity.pdbx_description
1 polymer ?
#
loop_
_entity_poly.entity_id
_entity_poly.type
_entity_poly.pdbx_seq_one_letter_code
_entity_poly.pdbx_strand_id
1 'polypeptide(L)'
;MDDWKRSNRESAFGKIAAMTELERPIKRRSRMPFGHYRKRMVVMLHPGDKIAMRLEKSRTWYWAELDDVFRILAQWHATRERQRRREERKARRGS
;
A
#
# COMPACT_ATOMS: atom_id res chain seq x y z
N MET A 1 -15.36 -8.25 -6.51
CA MET A 1 -15.06 -7.15 -5.63
C MET A 1 -15.29 -7.45 -4.15
N ASP A 2 -16.30 -8.20 -3.86
CA ASP A 2 -16.57 -8.62 -2.49
C ASP A 2 -15.72 -9.78 -2.01
N ASP A 3 -15.06 -10.47 -2.93
CA ASP A 3 -14.26 -11.65 -2.60
C ASP A 3 -13.08 -11.35 -1.68
N TRP A 4 -12.40 -10.23 -1.89
CA TRP A 4 -11.29 -9.87 -1.03
C TRP A 4 -11.75 -9.45 0.36
N LYS A 5 -12.91 -8.81 0.45
CA LYS A 5 -13.51 -8.45 1.73
C LYS A 5 -13.95 -9.68 2.50
N ARG A 6 -14.49 -10.65 1.80
CA ARG A 6 -14.91 -11.93 2.38
C ARG A 6 -13.68 -12.69 2.90
N SER A 7 -12.62 -12.76 2.12
CA SER A 7 -11.36 -13.37 2.54
C SER A 7 -10.78 -12.66 3.76
N ASN A 8 -10.82 -11.33 3.78
CA ASN A 8 -10.33 -10.55 4.90
C ASN A 8 -11.14 -10.80 6.17
N ARG A 9 -12.46 -10.91 6.06
CA ARG A 9 -13.31 -11.21 7.20
C ARG A 9 -13.00 -12.59 7.76
N GLU A 10 -12.90 -13.58 6.90
CA GLU A 10 -12.55 -14.93 7.32
C GLU A 10 -11.19 -14.97 7.99
N SER A 11 -10.23 -14.25 7.46
CA SER A 11 -8.91 -14.13 8.07
C SER A 11 -8.99 -13.43 9.43
N ALA A 12 -9.80 -12.38 9.56
CA ALA A 12 -9.92 -11.63 10.80
C ALA A 12 -10.63 -12.44 11.90
N PHE A 13 -11.65 -13.17 11.55
CA PHE A 13 -12.47 -13.90 12.53
C PHE A 13 -12.06 -15.34 12.74
N GLY A 14 -11.76 -16.01 11.66
CA GLY A 14 -11.46 -17.44 11.72
C GLY A 14 -9.99 -17.76 11.90
N LYS A 15 -9.13 -16.83 11.54
CA LYS A 15 -7.69 -17.09 11.49
C LYS A 15 -6.84 -15.95 12.05
N ILE A 16 -7.28 -15.36 13.14
CA ILE A 16 -6.46 -14.37 13.84
C ILE A 16 -5.11 -14.97 14.20
N ALA A 17 -5.09 -16.24 14.57
CA ALA A 17 -3.87 -16.96 14.86
C ALA A 17 -2.96 -17.13 13.63
N ALA A 18 -3.49 -16.94 12.42
CA ALA A 18 -2.70 -17.03 11.19
C ALA A 18 -1.96 -15.72 10.86
N MET A 19 -2.30 -14.62 11.51
CA MET A 19 -1.53 -13.39 11.40
C MET A 19 -0.31 -13.52 12.30
N THR A 20 0.82 -13.82 11.67
CA THR A 20 2.07 -13.91 12.40
C THR A 20 2.80 -12.58 12.36
N GLU A 21 3.51 -12.32 13.43
CA GLU A 21 4.40 -11.17 13.45
C GLU A 21 5.55 -11.38 12.47
N LEU A 22 6.06 -10.29 11.95
CA LEU A 22 7.16 -10.33 11.02
C LEU A 22 8.45 -10.59 11.77
N GLU A 23 8.97 -11.78 11.66
CA GLU A 23 10.21 -12.18 12.34
C GLU A 23 11.45 -12.06 11.45
N ARG A 24 11.27 -12.08 10.14
CA ARG A 24 12.34 -12.01 9.17
C ARG A 24 12.01 -11.01 8.09
N PRO A 25 13.00 -10.34 7.49
CA PRO A 25 12.73 -9.46 6.36
C PRO A 25 12.07 -10.24 5.21
N ILE A 26 11.03 -9.68 4.66
CA ILE A 26 10.33 -10.25 3.51
C ILE A 26 10.49 -9.30 2.34
N LYS A 27 11.10 -9.79 1.28
CA LYS A 27 11.27 -9.05 0.04
C LYS A 27 10.28 -9.54 -1.00
N ARG A 28 9.66 -8.61 -1.69
CA ARG A 28 8.78 -8.93 -2.82
C ARG A 28 9.00 -7.90 -3.92
N ARG A 29 8.79 -8.33 -5.13
CA ARG A 29 8.97 -7.48 -6.31
C ARG A 29 7.61 -7.20 -6.92
N SER A 30 7.39 -5.98 -7.38
CA SER A 30 6.16 -5.65 -8.07
C SER A 30 6.03 -6.50 -9.34
N ARG A 31 4.79 -6.83 -9.68
CA ARG A 31 4.52 -7.65 -10.85
C ARG A 31 4.83 -6.93 -12.15
N MET A 32 4.53 -5.65 -12.19
CA MET A 32 4.71 -4.84 -13.39
C MET A 32 5.79 -3.79 -13.17
N PRO A 33 6.56 -3.45 -14.22
CA PRO A 33 7.49 -2.34 -14.11
C PRO A 33 6.74 -1.02 -13.97
N PHE A 34 7.31 -0.08 -13.23
CA PHE A 34 6.78 1.29 -13.22
C PHE A 34 7.07 1.96 -14.56
N GLY A 35 6.02 2.49 -15.17
CA GLY A 35 6.11 3.03 -16.52
C GLY A 35 7.19 4.09 -16.71
N HIS A 36 7.35 4.97 -15.73
CA HIS A 36 8.33 6.05 -15.79
C HIS A 36 9.77 5.53 -15.72
N TYR A 37 10.02 4.58 -14.85
CA TYR A 37 11.36 4.04 -14.62
C TYR A 37 11.65 2.77 -15.44
N ARG A 38 10.62 2.12 -15.96
CA ARG A 38 10.70 0.84 -16.67
C ARG A 38 11.39 -0.25 -15.85
N LYS A 39 11.35 -0.12 -14.53
CA LYS A 39 11.92 -1.08 -13.60
C LYS A 39 10.87 -1.46 -12.58
N ARG A 40 10.95 -2.69 -12.10
CA ARG A 40 10.07 -3.16 -11.04
C ARG A 40 10.50 -2.59 -9.70
N MET A 41 9.55 -2.41 -8.84
CA MET A 41 9.81 -1.96 -7.46
C MET A 41 10.05 -3.18 -6.59
N VAL A 42 11.11 -3.15 -5.80
CA VAL A 42 11.36 -4.14 -4.76
C VAL A 42 10.90 -3.55 -3.44
N VAL A 43 10.06 -4.28 -2.72
CA VAL A 43 9.53 -3.86 -1.43
C VAL A 43 10.00 -4.85 -0.38
N MET A 44 10.48 -4.34 0.73
CA MET A 44 10.91 -5.18 1.85
C MET A 44 10.22 -4.73 3.12
N LEU A 45 9.56 -5.67 3.78
CA LEU A 45 9.06 -5.47 5.14
C LEU A 45 10.11 -5.98 6.11
N HIS A 46 10.48 -5.12 7.03
CA HIS A 46 11.53 -5.43 7.99
C HIS A 46 10.95 -5.61 9.41
N PRO A 47 11.49 -6.57 10.19
CA PRO A 47 11.00 -6.79 11.56
C PRO A 47 11.29 -5.62 12.44
N GLY A 48 10.98 -4.72 12.71
CA GLY A 48 11.13 -3.46 13.41
C GLY A 48 10.14 -2.44 12.91
N ASP A 49 9.08 -2.95 12.25
CA ASP A 49 7.99 -2.12 11.73
C ASP A 49 8.48 -1.06 10.74
N LYS A 50 9.39 -1.47 9.88
CA LYS A 50 9.94 -0.63 8.83
C LYS A 50 9.66 -1.21 7.46
N ILE A 51 9.53 -0.34 6.49
CA ILE A 51 9.41 -0.72 5.10
C ILE A 51 10.52 -0.07 4.31
N ALA A 52 11.06 -0.80 3.37
CA ALA A 52 12.08 -0.28 2.47
C ALA A 52 11.66 -0.54 1.04
N MET A 53 12.03 0.35 0.16
CA MET A 53 11.72 0.22 -1.26
C MET A 53 12.94 0.63 -2.08
N ARG A 54 13.13 -0.05 -3.19
CA ARG A 54 14.13 0.32 -4.19
C ARG A 54 13.66 -0.11 -5.56
N LEU A 55 14.23 0.47 -6.59
CA LEU A 55 14.03 -0.02 -7.94
C LEU A 55 15.00 -1.17 -8.20
N GLU A 56 14.61 -2.09 -9.09
CA GLU A 56 15.50 -3.15 -9.52
C GLU A 56 16.83 -2.57 -10.01
N LYS A 57 17.90 -3.25 -9.70
CA LYS A 57 19.27 -2.86 -10.08
C LYS A 57 19.76 -1.56 -9.45
N SER A 58 18.97 -0.95 -8.59
CA SER A 58 19.41 0.18 -7.79
C SER A 58 20.00 -0.33 -6.47
N ARG A 59 20.99 0.36 -5.97
CA ARG A 59 21.62 0.02 -4.70
C ARG A 59 21.03 0.79 -3.53
N THR A 60 20.25 1.83 -3.82
CA THR A 60 19.72 2.71 -2.79
C THR A 60 18.38 2.19 -2.28
N TRP A 61 18.31 1.92 -0.99
CA TRP A 61 17.09 1.60 -0.30
C TRP A 61 16.52 2.86 0.35
N TYR A 62 15.24 3.09 0.15
CA TYR A 62 14.52 4.15 0.82
C TYR A 62 13.72 3.54 1.95
N TRP A 63 14.01 3.93 3.16
CA TRP A 63 13.43 3.38 4.37
C TRP A 63 12.39 4.31 4.96
N ALA A 64 11.33 3.76 5.53
CA ALA A 64 10.34 4.51 6.28
C ALA A 64 9.78 3.64 7.40
N GLU A 65 9.31 4.29 8.44
CA GLU A 65 8.56 3.61 9.48
C GLU A 65 7.16 3.26 8.93
N LEU A 66 6.62 2.11 9.29
CA LEU A 66 5.27 1.74 8.86
C LEU A 66 4.22 2.75 9.28
N ASP A 67 4.41 3.33 10.46
CA ASP A 67 3.53 4.38 10.98
C ASP A 67 3.49 5.61 10.07
N ASP A 68 4.64 6.06 9.61
CA ASP A 68 4.74 7.18 8.68
C ASP A 68 4.11 6.88 7.34
N VAL A 69 4.32 5.68 6.84
CA VAL A 69 3.69 5.25 5.58
C VAL A 69 2.18 5.23 5.71
N PHE A 70 1.67 4.74 6.81
CA PHE A 70 0.23 4.71 7.06
C PHE A 70 -0.35 6.12 7.05
N ARG A 71 0.31 7.07 7.72
CA ARG A 71 -0.14 8.46 7.74
C ARG A 71 -0.20 9.07 6.34
N ILE A 72 0.83 8.84 5.55
CA ILE A 72 0.89 9.34 4.18
C ILE A 72 -0.24 8.73 3.33
N LEU A 73 -0.45 7.43 3.43
CA LEU A 73 -1.52 6.76 2.69
C LEU A 73 -2.89 7.28 3.12
N ALA A 74 -3.09 7.50 4.40
CA ALA A 74 -4.35 8.03 4.92
C ALA A 74 -4.60 9.45 4.42
N GLN A 75 -3.56 10.29 4.37
CA GLN A 75 -3.65 11.65 3.84
C GLN A 75 -4.00 11.65 2.35
N TRP A 76 -3.34 10.81 1.59
CA TRP A 76 -3.62 10.68 0.15
C TRP A 76 -5.04 10.22 -0.10
N HIS A 77 -5.50 9.26 0.69
CA HIS A 77 -6.87 8.77 0.59
C HIS A 77 -7.88 9.88 0.87
N ALA A 78 -7.67 10.64 1.94
CA ALA A 78 -8.54 11.74 2.30
C ALA A 78 -8.58 12.83 1.23
N THR A 79 -7.44 13.14 0.62
CA THR A 79 -7.32 14.11 -0.45
C THR A 79 -8.09 13.66 -1.69
N ARG A 80 -7.94 12.39 -2.08
CA ARG A 80 -8.66 11.82 -3.22
C ARG A 80 -10.17 11.85 -3.00
N GLU A 81 -10.61 11.52 -1.79
CA GLU A 81 -12.04 11.55 -1.46
C GLU A 81 -12.62 12.96 -1.56
N ARG A 82 -11.91 13.95 -1.06
CA ARG A 82 -12.33 15.36 -1.18
C ARG A 82 -12.42 15.80 -2.62
N GLN A 83 -11.42 15.44 -3.41
CA GLN A 83 -11.36 15.79 -4.82
C GLN A 83 -12.49 15.14 -5.60
N ARG A 84 -12.76 13.87 -5.34
CA ARG A 84 -13.87 13.14 -5.95
C ARG A 84 -15.21 13.82 -5.64
N ARG A 85 -15.43 14.21 -4.40
CA ARG A 85 -16.65 14.90 -3.99
C ARG A 85 -16.80 16.26 -4.66
N ARG A 86 -15.71 16.98 -4.85
CA ARG A 86 -15.72 18.25 -5.57
C ARG A 86 -16.12 18.06 -7.04
N GLU A 87 -15.56 17.07 -7.67
CA GLU A 87 -15.87 16.74 -9.06
C GLU A 87 -17.34 16.33 -9.23
N GLU A 88 -17.85 15.54 -8.32
CA GLU A 88 -19.27 15.17 -8.32
C GLU A 88 -20.18 16.39 -8.17
N ARG A 89 -19.83 17.31 -7.29
CA ARG A 89 -20.59 18.55 -7.10
C ARG A 89 -20.57 19.41 -8.35
N LYS A 90 -19.40 19.53 -8.99
CA LYS A 90 -19.26 20.27 -10.25
C LYS A 90 -20.10 19.63 -11.35
N ALA A 91 -20.07 18.31 -11.46
CA ALA A 91 -20.86 17.59 -12.45
C ALA A 91 -22.36 17.83 -12.24
N ARG A 92 -22.81 17.84 -11.00
CA ARG A 92 -24.22 18.12 -10.69
C ARG A 92 -24.61 19.55 -11.01
N ARG A 93 -23.73 20.52 -10.76
CA ARG A 93 -23.99 21.93 -11.07
C ARG A 93 -23.93 22.21 -12.56
N GLY A 94 -23.09 21.48 -13.28
CA GLY A 94 -22.95 21.64 -14.73
C GLY A 94 -24.04 21.04 -15.55
N SER A 95 -24.87 20.24 -14.95
CA SER A 95 -26.06 19.65 -15.63
C SER A 95 -27.30 20.44 -15.29
#